data_322f5f936ac692a98d9dad99d7ab99ee
#
_entry.id   322f5f936ac692a98d9dad99d7ab99ee
#
_cell.length_a   1.000
_cell.length_b   1.000
_cell.length_c   1.000
_cell.angle_alpha   90.00
_cell.angle_beta   90.00
_cell.angle_gamma   90.00
#
_symmetry.space_group_name_H-M   'P 1'
#
loop_
_entity.id
_entity.type
_entity.pdbx_description
1 polymer ?
#
loop_
_entity_poly.entity_id
_entity_poly.type
_entity_poly.pdbx_seq_one_letter_code
_entity_poly.pdbx_strand_id
1 'polypeptide(L)'
;MAAGGRSLGTPVDDFVLGLARGRRVCTVPTANMEQDAGLVLFYEAFAGKADCSRLLFNPWPPADLREFTLAQDVLLVPGGNTANMLAIWRVHGFDRIVREAWEQGIVLYGWSAGMICWFEAGVTDSYGPQLEGMDCLGFLPGSACPHYDGEGLRRPRYQELVADGFPPGWAADDGVALHFTGRELAEAVTIRPEGRAYRVEPGSETPFEPRLL
;
A
#
# COMPACT_ATOMS: atom_id res chain seq x y z
N MET A 1 -2.49 5.27 -3.88
CA MET A 1 -3.08 3.98 -4.34
C MET A 1 -2.79 2.90 -3.32
N ALA A 2 -3.83 2.22 -2.84
CA ALA A 2 -3.77 1.19 -1.81
C ALA A 2 -4.44 -0.09 -2.33
N ALA A 3 -3.64 -1.12 -2.68
CA ALA A 3 -4.14 -2.33 -3.34
C ALA A 3 -4.25 -3.51 -2.36
N GLY A 4 -5.33 -4.29 -2.48
CA GLY A 4 -5.60 -5.45 -1.63
C GLY A 4 -4.52 -6.53 -1.75
N GLY A 5 -4.13 -6.88 -2.96
CA GLY A 5 -3.08 -7.84 -3.24
C GLY A 5 -2.09 -7.33 -4.28
N ARG A 6 -1.09 -8.15 -4.60
CA ARG A 6 -0.07 -7.80 -5.60
C ARG A 6 -0.72 -7.53 -6.97
N SER A 7 -0.43 -6.35 -7.52
CA SER A 7 -0.92 -5.91 -8.83
C SER A 7 0.20 -5.52 -9.80
N LEU A 8 1.46 -5.84 -9.46
CA LEU A 8 2.64 -5.56 -10.27
C LEU A 8 2.63 -6.37 -11.58
N GLY A 9 2.97 -5.72 -12.70
CA GLY A 9 2.90 -6.33 -14.03
C GLY A 9 1.49 -6.35 -14.63
N THR A 10 0.57 -5.54 -14.12
CA THR A 10 -0.84 -5.49 -14.54
C THR A 10 -1.21 -4.08 -15.03
N PRO A 11 -2.42 -3.87 -15.59
CA PRO A 11 -2.91 -2.54 -15.97
C PRO A 11 -2.91 -1.50 -14.83
N VAL A 12 -2.87 -1.92 -13.57
CA VAL A 12 -2.74 -1.01 -12.42
C VAL A 12 -1.45 -0.18 -12.50
N ASP A 13 -0.35 -0.75 -12.99
CA ASP A 13 0.91 -0.02 -13.13
C ASP A 13 0.78 1.15 -14.12
N ASP A 14 0.13 0.94 -15.26
CA ASP A 14 -0.13 1.99 -16.25
C ASP A 14 -1.10 3.04 -15.70
N PHE A 15 -2.10 2.61 -14.93
CA PHE A 15 -3.00 3.52 -14.22
C PHE A 15 -2.24 4.40 -13.22
N VAL A 16 -1.35 3.81 -12.41
CA VAL A 16 -0.51 4.55 -11.44
C VAL A 16 0.41 5.55 -12.15
N LEU A 17 1.04 5.15 -13.27
CA LEU A 17 1.86 6.05 -14.08
C LEU A 17 1.05 7.21 -14.67
N GLY A 18 -0.24 6.99 -14.97
CA GLY A 18 -1.17 8.03 -15.43
C GLY A 18 -1.52 9.07 -14.37
N LEU A 19 -1.38 8.75 -13.08
CA LEU A 19 -1.61 9.66 -11.96
C LEU A 19 -0.37 10.52 -11.63
N ALA A 20 0.82 10.06 -12.04
CA ALA A 20 2.09 10.69 -11.69
C ALA A 20 2.43 11.85 -12.63
N ARG A 21 3.21 12.82 -12.12
CA ARG A 21 3.69 13.96 -12.90
C ARG A 21 4.83 13.62 -13.86
N GLY A 22 5.50 12.50 -13.62
CA GLY A 22 6.63 12.02 -14.40
C GLY A 22 6.73 10.50 -14.30
N ARG A 23 7.90 9.95 -14.70
CA ARG A 23 8.08 8.50 -14.83
C ARG A 23 9.20 7.93 -13.93
N ARG A 24 9.67 8.69 -12.94
CA ARG A 24 10.64 8.19 -11.97
C ARG A 24 9.93 7.38 -10.90
N VAL A 25 10.06 6.06 -10.98
CA VAL A 25 9.41 5.11 -10.07
C VAL A 25 10.45 4.46 -9.18
N CYS A 26 10.30 4.64 -7.88
CA CYS A 26 11.17 4.03 -6.88
C CYS A 26 10.43 2.96 -6.08
N THR A 27 10.92 1.73 -6.06
CA THR A 27 10.43 0.72 -5.11
C THR A 27 11.11 0.85 -3.76
N VAL A 28 10.34 0.70 -2.68
CA VAL A 28 10.81 0.72 -1.27
C VAL A 28 10.46 -0.64 -0.64
N PRO A 29 11.25 -1.71 -0.91
CA PRO A 29 10.89 -3.09 -0.60
C PRO A 29 11.21 -3.51 0.85
N THR A 30 11.17 -2.57 1.79
CA THR A 30 11.52 -2.81 3.20
C THR A 30 10.65 -3.91 3.84
N ALA A 31 9.35 -3.97 3.50
CA ALA A 31 8.40 -4.93 4.07
C ALA A 31 8.76 -6.40 3.75
N ASN A 32 9.35 -6.66 2.58
CA ASN A 32 9.76 -8.01 2.17
C ASN A 32 11.25 -8.30 2.40
N MET A 33 11.89 -7.55 3.29
CA MET A 33 13.31 -7.68 3.61
C MET A 33 14.24 -7.44 2.40
N GLU A 34 13.81 -6.58 1.46
CA GLU A 34 14.61 -6.16 0.30
C GLU A 34 15.07 -7.32 -0.61
N GLN A 35 14.21 -8.35 -0.74
CA GLN A 35 14.54 -9.57 -1.50
C GLN A 35 14.70 -9.31 -3.00
N ASP A 36 15.75 -9.88 -3.59
CA ASP A 36 16.09 -9.72 -5.01
C ASP A 36 14.97 -10.16 -5.97
N ALA A 37 14.23 -11.22 -5.65
CA ALA A 37 13.12 -11.69 -6.49
C ALA A 37 12.04 -10.62 -6.68
N GLY A 38 11.74 -9.85 -5.63
CA GLY A 38 10.79 -8.72 -5.72
C GLY A 38 11.32 -7.58 -6.58
N LEU A 39 12.62 -7.33 -6.52
CA LEU A 39 13.29 -6.31 -7.35
C LEU A 39 13.26 -6.68 -8.84
N VAL A 40 13.53 -7.95 -9.18
CA VAL A 40 13.47 -8.43 -10.57
C VAL A 40 12.08 -8.18 -11.15
N LEU A 41 11.03 -8.62 -10.44
CA LEU A 41 9.64 -8.42 -10.88
C LEU A 41 9.28 -6.94 -11.04
N PHE A 42 9.78 -6.08 -10.16
CA PHE A 42 9.58 -4.63 -10.27
C PHE A 42 10.22 -4.07 -11.55
N TYR A 43 11.49 -4.38 -11.80
CA TYR A 43 12.17 -3.90 -13.01
C TYR A 43 11.53 -4.45 -14.30
N GLU A 44 11.07 -5.70 -14.30
CA GLU A 44 10.35 -6.30 -15.43
C GLU A 44 9.02 -5.58 -15.71
N ALA A 45 8.23 -5.29 -14.67
CA ALA A 45 6.91 -4.66 -14.79
C ALA A 45 6.98 -3.25 -15.38
N PHE A 46 8.04 -2.50 -15.04
CA PHE A 46 8.23 -1.12 -15.50
C PHE A 46 9.24 -0.98 -16.63
N ALA A 47 9.78 -2.10 -17.19
CA ALA A 47 10.73 -2.07 -18.29
C ALA A 47 10.18 -1.29 -19.50
N GLY A 48 10.92 -0.26 -19.94
CA GLY A 48 10.54 0.62 -21.04
C GLY A 48 9.36 1.56 -20.76
N LYS A 49 8.78 1.51 -19.55
CA LYS A 49 7.66 2.38 -19.14
C LYS A 49 8.08 3.52 -18.21
N ALA A 50 9.12 3.30 -17.39
CA ALA A 50 9.54 4.22 -16.35
C ALA A 50 11.05 4.20 -16.10
N ASP A 51 11.55 5.27 -15.47
CA ASP A 51 12.92 5.37 -14.95
C ASP A 51 12.90 4.76 -13.53
N CYS A 52 13.35 3.51 -13.43
CA CYS A 52 13.25 2.72 -12.23
C CYS A 52 14.44 2.90 -11.30
N SER A 53 14.14 3.07 -10.01
CA SER A 53 15.12 3.08 -8.93
C SER A 53 14.64 2.24 -7.76
N ARG A 54 15.52 1.99 -6.78
CA ARG A 54 15.18 1.31 -5.53
C ARG A 54 15.75 2.06 -4.36
N LEU A 55 15.01 2.07 -3.25
CA LEU A 55 15.46 2.58 -1.97
C LEU A 55 15.56 1.41 -1.01
N LEU A 56 16.78 1.11 -0.59
CA LEU A 56 17.09 0.04 0.37
C LEU A 56 17.61 0.67 1.66
N PHE A 57 17.31 0.03 2.79
CA PHE A 57 17.83 0.41 4.11
C PHE A 57 18.98 -0.47 4.57
N ASN A 58 19.18 -1.61 3.92
CA ASN A 58 20.28 -2.53 4.22
C ASN A 58 21.35 -2.47 3.08
N PRO A 59 22.67 -2.29 3.40
CA PRO A 59 23.21 -2.06 4.75
C PRO A 59 22.97 -0.63 5.29
N TRP A 60 22.68 0.34 4.44
CA TRP A 60 22.33 1.73 4.77
C TRP A 60 21.59 2.41 3.60
N PRO A 61 20.69 3.36 3.91
CA PRO A 61 19.99 4.12 2.87
C PRO A 61 20.93 5.12 2.15
N PRO A 62 20.47 5.76 1.06
CA PRO A 62 21.18 6.86 0.41
C PRO A 62 21.63 7.94 1.39
N ALA A 63 22.80 8.54 1.18
CA ALA A 63 23.37 9.57 2.06
C ALA A 63 22.43 10.78 2.22
N ASP A 64 21.76 11.20 1.15
CA ASP A 64 20.65 12.15 1.23
C ASP A 64 19.33 11.43 0.91
N LEU A 65 18.78 10.80 1.95
CA LEU A 65 17.54 10.02 1.87
C LEU A 65 16.34 10.91 1.46
N ARG A 66 16.32 12.16 1.95
CA ARG A 66 15.23 13.09 1.64
C ARG A 66 15.28 13.56 0.19
N GLU A 67 16.43 14.03 -0.29
CA GLU A 67 16.60 14.48 -1.67
C GLU A 67 16.28 13.34 -2.65
N PHE A 68 16.84 12.14 -2.40
CA PHE A 68 16.56 10.96 -3.21
C PHE A 68 15.07 10.63 -3.31
N THR A 69 14.36 10.68 -2.18
CA THR A 69 12.93 10.35 -2.12
C THR A 69 12.07 11.40 -2.82
N LEU A 70 12.34 12.69 -2.57
CA LEU A 70 11.57 13.78 -3.16
C LEU A 70 11.86 14.00 -4.66
N ALA A 71 12.94 13.41 -5.17
CA ALA A 71 13.22 13.39 -6.61
C ALA A 71 12.36 12.38 -7.39
N GLN A 72 11.58 11.53 -6.74
CA GLN A 72 10.74 10.52 -7.39
C GLN A 72 9.37 11.09 -7.81
N ASP A 73 8.70 10.40 -8.73
CA ASP A 73 7.32 10.72 -9.12
C ASP A 73 6.32 9.69 -8.55
N VAL A 74 6.80 8.46 -8.30
CA VAL A 74 6.05 7.37 -7.66
C VAL A 74 6.94 6.65 -6.65
N LEU A 75 6.41 6.42 -5.45
CA LEU A 75 7.00 5.50 -4.46
C LEU A 75 6.13 4.25 -4.37
N LEU A 76 6.71 3.09 -4.69
CA LEU A 76 6.05 1.80 -4.69
C LEU A 76 6.48 0.98 -3.48
N VAL A 77 5.52 0.60 -2.64
CA VAL A 77 5.74 -0.19 -1.42
C VAL A 77 5.10 -1.56 -1.57
N PRO A 78 5.88 -2.62 -1.70
CA PRO A 78 5.34 -3.98 -1.80
C PRO A 78 4.82 -4.51 -0.47
N GLY A 79 4.19 -5.70 -0.53
CA GLY A 79 3.75 -6.44 0.63
C GLY A 79 4.88 -7.05 1.44
N GLY A 80 4.55 -7.56 2.63
CA GLY A 80 5.46 -8.20 3.57
C GLY A 80 5.12 -7.85 5.02
N ASN A 81 6.11 -7.80 5.91
CA ASN A 81 5.91 -7.49 7.32
C ASN A 81 5.83 -5.97 7.56
N THR A 82 4.63 -5.49 7.86
CA THR A 82 4.36 -4.05 8.06
C THR A 82 5.03 -3.51 9.32
N ALA A 83 5.02 -4.26 10.41
CA ALA A 83 5.62 -3.81 11.69
C ALA A 83 7.12 -3.57 11.54
N ASN A 84 7.84 -4.52 10.94
CA ASN A 84 9.28 -4.39 10.69
C ASN A 84 9.58 -3.22 9.75
N MET A 85 8.80 -3.07 8.67
CA MET A 85 8.94 -1.97 7.74
C MET A 85 8.81 -0.61 8.44
N LEU A 86 7.74 -0.41 9.20
CA LEU A 86 7.49 0.85 9.89
C LEU A 86 8.52 1.14 11.00
N ALA A 87 9.03 0.10 11.68
CA ALA A 87 10.10 0.24 12.65
C ALA A 87 11.39 0.77 11.98
N ILE A 88 11.79 0.19 10.84
CA ILE A 88 12.95 0.64 10.06
C ILE A 88 12.73 2.07 9.57
N TRP A 89 11.57 2.39 9.00
CA TRP A 89 11.27 3.73 8.51
C TRP A 89 11.34 4.80 9.60
N ARG A 90 10.82 4.50 10.81
CA ARG A 90 10.89 5.41 11.97
C ARG A 90 12.31 5.62 12.45
N VAL A 91 13.15 4.57 12.48
CA VAL A 91 14.58 4.66 12.85
C VAL A 91 15.33 5.62 11.94
N HIS A 92 15.05 5.61 10.63
CA HIS A 92 15.71 6.45 9.64
C HIS A 92 14.98 7.78 9.38
N GLY A 93 13.85 8.04 10.05
CA GLY A 93 13.02 9.24 9.83
C GLY A 93 12.32 9.25 8.46
N PHE A 94 12.27 8.11 7.78
CA PHE A 94 11.66 7.99 6.46
C PHE A 94 10.13 8.13 6.50
N ASP A 95 9.49 7.79 7.61
CA ASP A 95 8.08 8.04 7.89
C ASP A 95 7.67 9.50 7.69
N ARG A 96 8.54 10.44 8.09
CA ARG A 96 8.35 11.88 7.88
C ARG A 96 8.64 12.31 6.46
N ILE A 97 9.67 11.74 5.84
CA ILE A 97 10.05 12.04 4.45
C ILE A 97 8.97 11.57 3.47
N VAL A 98 8.41 10.37 3.68
CA VAL A 98 7.34 9.87 2.80
C VAL A 98 6.02 10.63 2.99
N ARG A 99 5.76 11.18 4.19
CA ARG A 99 4.66 12.13 4.39
C ARG A 99 4.87 13.40 3.58
N GLU A 100 6.06 13.98 3.64
CA GLU A 100 6.42 15.16 2.85
C GLU A 100 6.29 14.88 1.34
N ALA A 101 6.74 13.71 0.88
CA ALA A 101 6.58 13.30 -0.51
C ALA A 101 5.11 13.26 -0.94
N TRP A 102 4.23 12.68 -0.11
CA TRP A 102 2.79 12.67 -0.33
C TRP A 102 2.18 14.06 -0.39
N GLU A 103 2.54 14.95 0.54
CA GLU A 103 2.07 16.33 0.60
C GLU A 103 2.53 17.15 -0.62
N GLN A 104 3.67 16.81 -1.21
CA GLN A 104 4.15 17.38 -2.48
C GLN A 104 3.52 16.77 -3.73
N GLY A 105 2.65 15.75 -3.58
CA GLY A 105 1.92 15.10 -4.67
C GLY A 105 2.70 14.03 -5.40
N ILE A 106 3.74 13.45 -4.78
CA ILE A 106 4.36 12.22 -5.24
C ILE A 106 3.34 11.08 -5.02
N VAL A 107 3.13 10.25 -6.02
CA VAL A 107 2.16 9.15 -5.95
C VAL A 107 2.70 8.05 -5.04
N LEU A 108 1.98 7.76 -3.96
CA LEU A 108 2.25 6.61 -3.11
C LEU A 108 1.41 5.43 -3.58
N TYR A 109 2.05 4.33 -3.91
CA TYR A 109 1.42 3.10 -4.39
C TYR A 109 1.93 1.90 -3.62
N GLY A 110 1.06 0.96 -3.28
CA GLY A 110 1.48 -0.27 -2.65
C GLY A 110 0.34 -1.22 -2.40
N TRP A 111 0.68 -2.46 -2.06
CA TRP A 111 -0.26 -3.53 -1.78
C TRP A 111 0.07 -4.24 -0.47
N SER A 112 -0.92 -4.85 0.17
CA SER A 112 -0.77 -5.55 1.44
C SER A 112 -0.16 -4.64 2.51
N ALA A 113 1.06 -4.86 2.97
CA ALA A 113 1.78 -3.94 3.86
C ALA A 113 1.81 -2.51 3.29
N GLY A 114 2.08 -2.36 1.99
CA GLY A 114 2.05 -1.06 1.29
C GLY A 114 0.65 -0.51 1.02
N MET A 115 -0.43 -1.26 1.28
CA MET A 115 -1.77 -0.73 1.38
C MET A 115 -2.02 -0.13 2.76
N ILE A 116 -1.85 -0.96 3.82
CA ILE A 116 -2.28 -0.60 5.16
C ILE A 116 -1.43 0.52 5.78
N CYS A 117 -0.14 0.59 5.43
CA CYS A 117 0.79 1.54 6.04
C CYS A 117 0.37 3.02 5.92
N TRP A 118 -0.46 3.37 4.94
CA TRP A 118 -0.92 4.76 4.72
C TRP A 118 -2.06 5.18 5.64
N PHE A 119 -2.82 4.24 6.17
CA PHE A 119 -3.98 4.50 7.04
C PHE A 119 -3.57 4.80 8.48
N GLU A 120 -4.53 5.20 9.32
CA GLU A 120 -4.33 5.32 10.77
C GLU A 120 -4.04 3.94 11.37
N ALA A 121 -4.72 2.89 10.87
CA ALA A 121 -4.55 1.52 11.33
C ALA A 121 -4.71 0.50 10.19
N GLY A 122 -4.30 -0.74 10.41
CA GLY A 122 -4.49 -1.82 9.45
C GLY A 122 -4.50 -3.19 10.08
N VAL A 123 -5.09 -4.16 9.37
CA VAL A 123 -5.10 -5.57 9.79
C VAL A 123 -3.89 -6.28 9.24
N THR A 124 -3.12 -6.91 10.11
CA THR A 124 -1.83 -7.51 9.79
C THR A 124 -1.57 -8.82 10.53
N ASP A 125 -0.73 -9.66 9.96
CA ASP A 125 -0.11 -10.84 10.56
C ASP A 125 1.37 -10.60 10.94
N SER A 126 1.77 -9.33 11.06
CA SER A 126 3.18 -8.96 11.29
C SER A 126 3.76 -9.47 12.62
N TYR A 127 2.93 -9.78 13.59
CA TYR A 127 3.37 -10.23 14.93
C TYR A 127 3.30 -11.74 15.11
N GLY A 128 2.71 -12.48 14.16
CA GLY A 128 2.53 -13.92 14.23
C GLY A 128 1.44 -14.39 13.26
N PRO A 129 1.02 -15.65 13.35
CA PRO A 129 0.07 -16.23 12.39
C PRO A 129 -1.37 -15.73 12.58
N GLN A 130 -1.63 -14.95 13.62
CA GLN A 130 -2.95 -14.39 13.89
C GLN A 130 -3.07 -12.99 13.31
N LEU A 131 -4.27 -12.65 12.83
CA LEU A 131 -4.57 -11.31 12.34
C LEU A 131 -4.90 -10.37 13.49
N GLU A 132 -4.15 -9.28 13.57
CA GLU A 132 -4.32 -8.26 14.61
C GLU A 132 -4.42 -6.85 14.01
N GLY A 133 -4.99 -5.93 14.78
CA GLY A 133 -4.97 -4.51 14.47
C GLY A 133 -3.61 -3.89 14.80
N MET A 134 -3.16 -2.95 13.96
CA MET A 134 -1.89 -2.27 14.13
C MET A 134 -2.01 -0.80 13.74
N ASP A 135 -1.40 0.10 14.54
CA ASP A 135 -1.27 1.52 14.20
C ASP A 135 -0.25 1.72 13.07
N CYS A 136 -0.60 2.54 12.09
CA CYS A 136 0.21 2.81 10.92
C CYS A 136 0.65 4.28 10.83
N LEU A 137 0.74 4.87 9.62
CA LEU A 137 1.29 6.24 9.43
C LEU A 137 0.24 7.34 9.54
N GLY A 138 -1.05 7.04 9.43
CA GLY A 138 -2.14 8.00 9.59
C GLY A 138 -2.21 9.07 8.49
N PHE A 139 -1.83 8.76 7.26
CA PHE A 139 -2.04 9.67 6.12
C PHE A 139 -3.51 9.66 5.72
N LEU A 140 -4.12 8.49 5.69
CA LEU A 140 -5.53 8.27 5.39
C LEU A 140 -6.30 7.93 6.67
N PRO A 141 -7.54 8.43 6.82
CA PRO A 141 -8.33 8.17 8.01
C PRO A 141 -8.84 6.73 8.09
N GLY A 142 -9.01 6.26 9.31
CA GLY A 142 -9.55 4.95 9.60
C GLY A 142 -8.55 3.82 9.35
N SER A 143 -9.05 2.66 8.97
CA SER A 143 -8.23 1.46 8.82
C SER A 143 -8.33 0.82 7.45
N ALA A 144 -7.44 -0.16 7.19
CA ALA A 144 -7.46 -0.94 5.97
C ALA A 144 -7.24 -2.43 6.21
N CYS A 145 -7.89 -3.27 5.37
CA CYS A 145 -7.70 -4.71 5.34
C CYS A 145 -7.46 -5.19 3.89
N PRO A 146 -6.25 -5.65 3.55
CA PRO A 146 -5.95 -6.25 2.25
C PRO A 146 -6.39 -7.72 2.20
N HIS A 147 -6.27 -8.36 1.03
CA HIS A 147 -6.53 -9.80 0.80
C HIS A 147 -7.90 -10.26 1.29
N TYR A 148 -8.93 -9.42 1.10
CA TYR A 148 -10.22 -9.60 1.77
C TYR A 148 -10.99 -10.84 1.30
N ASP A 149 -10.81 -11.25 0.04
CA ASP A 149 -11.31 -12.50 -0.53
C ASP A 149 -10.26 -13.62 -0.58
N GLY A 150 -8.97 -13.26 -0.65
CA GLY A 150 -7.88 -14.21 -0.86
C GLY A 150 -7.48 -15.00 0.39
N GLU A 151 -7.66 -14.42 1.58
CA GLU A 151 -7.33 -15.05 2.85
C GLU A 151 -8.60 -15.17 3.72
N GLY A 152 -9.15 -16.39 3.80
CA GLY A 152 -10.48 -16.65 4.38
C GLY A 152 -10.73 -16.15 5.80
N LEU A 153 -9.69 -15.89 6.59
CA LEU A 153 -9.81 -15.35 7.94
C LEU A 153 -9.85 -13.81 7.99
N ARG A 154 -9.46 -13.11 6.92
CA ARG A 154 -9.36 -11.65 6.96
C ARG A 154 -10.71 -10.96 7.10
N ARG A 155 -11.68 -11.35 6.30
CA ARG A 155 -13.02 -10.75 6.32
C ARG A 155 -13.72 -10.87 7.68
N PRO A 156 -13.89 -12.07 8.26
CA PRO A 156 -14.51 -12.20 9.57
C PRO A 156 -13.70 -11.49 10.67
N ARG A 157 -12.38 -11.59 10.64
CA ARG A 157 -11.54 -10.96 11.67
C ARG A 157 -11.59 -9.43 11.61
N TYR A 158 -11.60 -8.84 10.42
CA TYR A 158 -11.69 -7.38 10.30
C TYR A 158 -13.05 -6.86 10.78
N GLN A 159 -14.14 -7.55 10.43
CA GLN A 159 -15.47 -7.21 10.93
C GLN A 159 -15.55 -7.29 12.46
N GLU A 160 -14.97 -8.34 13.06
CA GLU A 160 -14.87 -8.50 14.51
C GLU A 160 -14.08 -7.35 15.14
N LEU A 161 -12.87 -7.06 14.64
CA LEU A 161 -12.06 -5.96 15.16
C LEU A 161 -12.80 -4.62 15.11
N VAL A 162 -13.47 -4.31 14.01
CA VAL A 162 -14.23 -3.06 13.85
C VAL A 162 -15.43 -3.03 14.82
N ALA A 163 -16.10 -4.14 15.03
CA ALA A 163 -17.18 -4.25 16.01
C ALA A 163 -16.67 -4.03 17.45
N ASP A 164 -15.43 -4.44 17.74
CA ASP A 164 -14.77 -4.30 19.04
C ASP A 164 -14.07 -2.93 19.23
N GLY A 165 -14.28 -1.98 18.31
CA GLY A 165 -13.79 -0.61 18.44
C GLY A 165 -12.50 -0.28 17.65
N PHE A 166 -11.99 -1.19 16.82
CA PHE A 166 -10.96 -0.86 15.83
C PHE A 166 -11.52 0.17 14.83
N PRO A 167 -10.71 1.13 14.34
CA PRO A 167 -11.22 2.15 13.44
C PRO A 167 -11.94 1.56 12.23
N PRO A 168 -13.15 2.03 11.88
CA PRO A 168 -13.83 1.63 10.65
C PRO A 168 -13.01 2.04 9.42
N GLY A 169 -13.13 1.31 8.32
CA GLY A 169 -12.25 1.60 7.19
C GLY A 169 -12.59 0.86 5.91
N TRP A 170 -11.57 0.56 5.14
CA TRP A 170 -11.68 0.00 3.81
C TRP A 170 -11.08 -1.40 3.74
N ALA A 171 -11.78 -2.31 3.09
CA ALA A 171 -11.23 -3.59 2.69
C ALA A 171 -11.15 -3.69 1.16
N ALA A 172 -10.17 -4.43 0.66
CA ALA A 172 -10.00 -4.64 -0.76
C ALA A 172 -9.63 -6.10 -1.05
N ASP A 173 -10.32 -6.68 -2.02
CA ASP A 173 -10.01 -8.00 -2.58
C ASP A 173 -8.68 -7.98 -3.32
N ASP A 174 -8.10 -9.13 -3.56
CA ASP A 174 -6.93 -9.26 -4.42
C ASP A 174 -7.25 -8.75 -5.84
N GLY A 175 -6.34 -7.97 -6.41
CA GLY A 175 -6.51 -7.34 -7.71
C GLY A 175 -7.37 -6.08 -7.72
N VAL A 176 -7.80 -5.60 -6.54
CA VAL A 176 -8.51 -4.33 -6.37
C VAL A 176 -7.58 -3.28 -5.78
N ALA A 177 -7.65 -2.06 -6.27
CA ALA A 177 -6.87 -0.93 -5.77
C ALA A 177 -7.76 0.30 -5.52
N LEU A 178 -7.58 0.92 -4.37
CA LEU A 178 -8.27 2.12 -3.93
C LEU A 178 -7.43 3.34 -4.26
N HIS A 179 -7.97 4.27 -5.04
CA HIS A 179 -7.32 5.53 -5.38
C HIS A 179 -7.87 6.66 -4.50
N PHE A 180 -7.01 7.24 -3.69
CA PHE A 180 -7.32 8.41 -2.87
C PHE A 180 -6.68 9.66 -3.48
N THR A 181 -7.44 10.75 -3.50
CA THR A 181 -6.94 12.10 -3.78
C THR A 181 -6.98 12.89 -2.47
N GLY A 182 -5.81 13.31 -2.01
CA GLY A 182 -5.68 13.76 -0.64
C GLY A 182 -6.12 12.65 0.32
N ARG A 183 -7.15 12.89 1.13
CA ARG A 183 -7.66 11.95 2.12
C ARG A 183 -8.99 11.27 1.73
N GLU A 184 -9.52 11.56 0.54
CA GLU A 184 -10.82 11.09 0.09
C GLU A 184 -10.66 10.01 -0.98
N LEU A 185 -11.49 8.95 -0.92
CA LEU A 185 -11.56 7.94 -1.97
C LEU A 185 -12.14 8.57 -3.23
N ALA A 186 -11.33 8.65 -4.29
CA ALA A 186 -11.76 9.16 -5.59
C ALA A 186 -12.43 8.06 -6.42
N GLU A 187 -11.81 6.88 -6.49
CA GLU A 187 -12.35 5.70 -7.16
C GLU A 187 -11.68 4.42 -6.65
N ALA A 188 -12.28 3.28 -6.95
CA ALA A 188 -11.61 1.98 -6.90
C ALA A 188 -11.46 1.43 -8.32
N VAL A 189 -10.37 0.71 -8.57
CA VAL A 189 -10.12 0.02 -9.85
C VAL A 189 -9.80 -1.44 -9.61
N THR A 190 -10.06 -2.29 -10.60
CA THR A 190 -9.80 -3.74 -10.50
C THR A 190 -9.27 -4.31 -11.81
N ILE A 191 -8.50 -5.37 -11.70
CA ILE A 191 -8.10 -6.23 -12.82
C ILE A 191 -8.91 -7.52 -12.87
N ARG A 192 -9.89 -7.68 -11.98
CA ARG A 192 -10.77 -8.86 -11.86
C ARG A 192 -12.24 -8.41 -11.88
N PRO A 193 -13.07 -8.93 -12.78
CA PRO A 193 -14.49 -8.54 -12.86
C PRO A 193 -15.28 -8.78 -11.57
N GLU A 194 -14.89 -9.83 -10.81
CA GLU A 194 -15.51 -10.18 -9.52
C GLU A 194 -14.94 -9.43 -8.32
N GLY A 195 -13.77 -8.77 -8.47
CA GLY A 195 -13.08 -8.07 -7.39
C GLY A 195 -13.93 -6.92 -6.81
N ARG A 196 -13.95 -6.78 -5.51
CA ARG A 196 -14.73 -5.76 -4.78
C ARG A 196 -13.88 -5.02 -3.77
N ALA A 197 -14.29 -3.81 -3.48
CA ALA A 197 -13.87 -3.08 -2.29
C ALA A 197 -15.06 -3.00 -1.32
N TYR A 198 -14.78 -2.75 -0.05
CA TYR A 198 -15.83 -2.68 0.96
C TYR A 198 -15.54 -1.53 1.93
N ARG A 199 -16.57 -0.80 2.29
CA ARG A 199 -16.57 0.04 3.48
C ARG A 199 -17.05 -0.80 4.66
N VAL A 200 -16.20 -0.97 5.68
CA VAL A 200 -16.49 -1.76 6.87
C VAL A 200 -16.68 -0.81 8.05
N GLU A 201 -17.85 -0.94 8.70
CA GLU A 201 -18.27 -0.14 9.86
C GLU A 201 -18.81 -1.08 10.95
N PRO A 202 -18.94 -0.64 12.20
CA PRO A 202 -19.48 -1.49 13.26
C PRO A 202 -20.85 -2.10 12.88
N GLY A 203 -20.88 -3.42 12.74
CA GLY A 203 -22.11 -4.17 12.40
C GLY A 203 -22.57 -4.06 10.95
N SER A 204 -21.81 -3.40 10.06
CA SER A 204 -22.17 -3.29 8.64
C SER A 204 -20.98 -3.36 7.70
N GLU A 205 -21.25 -3.85 6.49
CA GLU A 205 -20.30 -3.90 5.40
C GLU A 205 -21.01 -3.49 4.11
N THR A 206 -20.51 -2.45 3.48
CA THR A 206 -21.09 -1.93 2.24
C THR A 206 -20.12 -2.16 1.08
N PRO A 207 -20.51 -2.95 0.05
CA PRO A 207 -19.67 -3.15 -1.12
C PRO A 207 -19.56 -1.88 -1.94
N PHE A 208 -18.38 -1.66 -2.51
CA PHE A 208 -18.07 -0.61 -3.47
C PHE A 208 -17.59 -1.27 -4.75
N GLU A 209 -18.23 -0.97 -5.88
CA GLU A 209 -17.88 -1.55 -7.17
C GLU A 209 -16.69 -0.82 -7.80
N PRO A 210 -15.55 -1.52 -8.01
CA PRO A 210 -14.42 -0.93 -8.70
C PRO A 210 -14.64 -0.91 -10.22
N ARG A 211 -14.04 0.08 -10.87
CA ARG A 211 -13.99 0.14 -12.34
C ARG A 211 -12.94 -0.87 -12.86
N LEU A 212 -13.32 -1.71 -13.80
CA LEU A 212 -12.41 -2.64 -14.48
C LEU A 212 -11.41 -1.84 -15.36
N LEU A 213 -10.11 -2.18 -15.23
CA LEU A 213 -9.03 -1.60 -16.04
C LEU A 213 -8.79 -2.35 -17.34
#